data_61cead389526aa0e24295dac41269446
#
_entry.id   61cead389526aa0e24295dac41269446
#
_cell.length_a   1.000
_cell.length_b   1.000
_cell.length_c   1.000
_cell.angle_alpha   90.00
_cell.angle_beta   90.00
_cell.angle_gamma   90.00
#
_symmetry.space_group_name_H-M   'P 1'
#
loop_
_entity.id
_entity.type
_entity.pdbx_description
1 polymer ?
#
loop_
_entity_poly.entity_id
_entity_poly.type
_entity_poly.pdbx_seq_one_letter_code
_entity_poly.pdbx_strand_id
1 'polypeptide(L)'
;AALIAAVWTTQLLLPFLIGSYQVANRLVDRKGYNKVRAIFEKFAAFQGNRGFTVLLLCFTAVGIYRSQWQDDIRSWVSMPKTMLEEMRQIGQLTGFDWGAQAFLICAENDDELLEKSTALAADLTARGVNIQALSEWFVAPQRQQMLARQISATIRPADYAPLTELGIPQYAVVESLRMLTEQPPLSLQAALSTTLGQAWRPYYLGRLNETQVAGLVKVKEADSAEMAKLANQQDIFWLDKRASLNHSFQMTRNQAAWLKVLSFVLAALLLRKW
;
A
#
# COMPACT_ATOMS: atom_id res chain seq x y z
N ALA A 1 -7.14 -18.36 14.00
CA ALA A 1 -8.36 -19.11 14.43
C ALA A 1 -8.97 -19.92 13.27
N ALA A 2 -9.27 -19.33 12.10
CA ALA A 2 -9.90 -20.02 10.98
C ALA A 2 -9.06 -21.18 10.41
N LEU A 3 -7.74 -21.00 10.32
CA LEU A 3 -6.83 -22.02 9.80
C LEU A 3 -6.73 -23.23 10.74
N ILE A 4 -6.71 -22.98 12.05
CA ILE A 4 -6.73 -24.03 13.08
C ILE A 4 -8.05 -24.77 13.04
N ALA A 5 -9.18 -24.08 12.93
CA ALA A 5 -10.48 -24.68 12.79
C ALA A 5 -10.60 -25.54 11.51
N ALA A 6 -10.05 -25.06 10.38
CA ALA A 6 -10.03 -25.82 9.13
C ALA A 6 -9.15 -27.09 9.23
N VAL A 7 -7.99 -27.00 9.86
CA VAL A 7 -7.11 -28.18 10.09
C VAL A 7 -7.79 -29.19 11.02
N TRP A 8 -8.40 -28.71 12.10
CA TRP A 8 -9.14 -29.58 13.04
C TRP A 8 -10.35 -30.23 12.38
N THR A 9 -11.15 -29.51 11.61
CA THR A 9 -12.28 -30.09 10.88
C THR A 9 -11.83 -31.08 9.82
N THR A 10 -10.72 -30.80 9.12
CA THR A 10 -10.16 -31.74 8.12
C THR A 10 -9.64 -33.01 8.80
N GLN A 11 -8.91 -32.90 9.91
CA GLN A 11 -8.41 -34.05 10.66
C GLN A 11 -9.54 -34.89 11.32
N LEU A 12 -10.62 -34.23 11.75
CA LEU A 12 -11.80 -34.93 12.28
C LEU A 12 -12.62 -35.58 11.17
N LEU A 13 -12.69 -35.01 9.98
CA LEU A 13 -13.48 -35.54 8.86
C LEU A 13 -12.69 -36.54 8.00
N LEU A 14 -11.36 -36.44 7.97
CA LEU A 14 -10.51 -37.34 7.17
C LEU A 14 -10.73 -38.85 7.44
N PRO A 15 -10.86 -39.31 8.69
CA PRO A 15 -11.14 -40.72 8.99
C PRO A 15 -12.48 -41.23 8.46
N PHE A 16 -13.47 -40.32 8.31
CA PHE A 16 -14.79 -40.65 7.75
C PHE A 16 -14.79 -40.71 6.23
N LEU A 17 -13.95 -39.87 5.61
CA LEU A 17 -13.84 -39.80 4.15
C LEU A 17 -13.00 -40.95 3.56
N ILE A 18 -12.02 -41.46 4.29
CA ILE A 18 -11.10 -42.49 3.75
C ILE A 18 -11.62 -43.93 3.92
N GLY A 19 -12.74 -44.14 4.66
CA GLY A 19 -13.39 -45.49 4.75
C GLY A 19 -12.50 -46.62 5.25
N SER A 20 -11.26 -46.36 5.66
CA SER A 20 -10.31 -47.37 6.10
C SER A 20 -10.40 -47.62 7.60
N TYR A 21 -11.54 -48.09 8.02
CA TYR A 21 -11.80 -48.54 9.41
C TYR A 21 -10.82 -49.62 9.89
N GLN A 22 -10.16 -50.33 8.98
CA GLN A 22 -9.25 -51.40 9.32
C GLN A 22 -7.82 -50.96 9.66
N VAL A 23 -7.37 -49.84 9.16
CA VAL A 23 -5.98 -49.33 9.42
C VAL A 23 -5.92 -48.58 10.75
N ALA A 24 -6.99 -47.88 11.13
CA ALA A 24 -7.06 -47.14 12.39
C ALA A 24 -7.08 -48.06 13.63
N ASN A 25 -7.55 -49.26 13.50
CA ASN A 25 -7.62 -50.22 14.61
C ASN A 25 -6.27 -50.73 15.14
N ARG A 26 -5.18 -50.49 14.42
CA ARG A 26 -3.82 -50.91 14.83
C ARG A 26 -3.00 -49.85 15.54
N LEU A 27 -3.39 -48.57 15.46
CA LEU A 27 -2.53 -47.46 15.87
C LEU A 27 -3.07 -46.60 17.02
N VAL A 28 -4.31 -46.78 17.48
CA VAL A 28 -4.90 -45.93 18.52
C VAL A 28 -5.21 -46.72 19.77
N ASP A 29 -4.73 -46.20 20.90
CA ASP A 29 -5.05 -46.73 22.25
C ASP A 29 -6.57 -46.90 22.41
N ARG A 30 -7.01 -48.15 22.66
CA ARG A 30 -8.42 -48.53 22.67
C ARG A 30 -9.32 -47.71 23.61
N LYS A 31 -8.76 -47.15 24.69
CA LYS A 31 -9.53 -46.32 25.65
C LYS A 31 -9.92 -44.94 25.10
N GLY A 32 -9.03 -44.28 24.41
CA GLY A 32 -9.30 -42.98 23.78
C GLY A 32 -10.27 -43.10 22.59
N TYR A 33 -10.09 -44.15 21.78
CA TYR A 33 -10.92 -44.42 20.61
C TYR A 33 -12.39 -44.69 20.99
N ASN A 34 -12.64 -45.49 22.05
CA ASN A 34 -14.00 -45.79 22.48
C ASN A 34 -14.76 -44.56 22.98
N LYS A 35 -14.10 -43.61 23.63
CA LYS A 35 -14.74 -42.34 24.02
C LYS A 35 -15.09 -41.46 22.80
N VAL A 36 -14.17 -41.34 21.86
CA VAL A 36 -14.40 -40.60 20.64
C VAL A 36 -15.51 -41.27 19.81
N ARG A 37 -15.48 -42.61 19.66
CA ARG A 37 -16.50 -43.36 18.97
C ARG A 37 -17.89 -43.19 19.62
N ALA A 38 -18.01 -43.26 20.94
CA ALA A 38 -19.26 -43.07 21.64
C ALA A 38 -19.85 -41.65 21.45
N ILE A 39 -18.99 -40.64 21.36
CA ILE A 39 -19.39 -39.26 21.02
C ILE A 39 -19.91 -39.20 19.58
N PHE A 40 -19.23 -39.86 18.65
CA PHE A 40 -19.65 -39.87 17.25
C PHE A 40 -20.92 -40.71 17.01
N GLU A 41 -21.09 -41.84 17.66
CA GLU A 41 -22.33 -42.61 17.58
C GLU A 41 -23.52 -41.81 18.11
N LYS A 42 -23.35 -41.07 19.21
CA LYS A 42 -24.37 -40.12 19.69
C LYS A 42 -24.64 -38.99 18.69
N PHE A 43 -23.60 -38.48 18.05
CA PHE A 43 -23.76 -37.46 17.01
C PHE A 43 -24.43 -38.00 15.75
N ALA A 44 -24.08 -39.23 15.33
CA ALA A 44 -24.69 -39.89 14.18
C ALA A 44 -26.17 -40.22 14.44
N ALA A 45 -26.51 -40.64 15.64
CA ALA A 45 -27.89 -40.83 16.05
C ALA A 45 -28.70 -39.52 16.04
N PHE A 46 -28.03 -38.38 16.32
CA PHE A 46 -28.63 -37.07 16.28
C PHE A 46 -28.83 -36.56 14.86
N GLN A 47 -27.99 -37.00 13.90
CA GLN A 47 -28.09 -36.62 12.47
C GLN A 47 -29.36 -37.11 11.78
N GLY A 48 -30.00 -38.20 12.30
CA GLY A 48 -31.29 -38.69 11.82
C GLY A 48 -32.48 -37.77 12.16
N ASN A 49 -32.27 -36.78 13.01
CA ASN A 49 -33.33 -35.84 13.41
C ASN A 49 -33.37 -34.64 12.48
N ARG A 50 -34.42 -34.56 11.64
CA ARG A 50 -34.63 -33.44 10.69
C ARG A 50 -34.57 -32.07 11.37
N GLY A 51 -35.05 -31.98 12.62
CA GLY A 51 -34.99 -30.74 13.40
C GLY A 51 -33.55 -30.27 13.72
N PHE A 52 -32.63 -31.19 14.01
CA PHE A 52 -31.23 -30.86 14.26
C PHE A 52 -30.52 -30.38 12.99
N THR A 53 -30.81 -31.03 11.84
CA THR A 53 -30.24 -30.62 10.55
C THR A 53 -30.69 -29.20 10.18
N VAL A 54 -31.96 -28.86 10.40
CA VAL A 54 -32.50 -27.52 10.16
C VAL A 54 -31.84 -26.50 11.10
N LEU A 55 -31.70 -26.84 12.39
CA LEU A 55 -31.07 -25.97 13.37
C LEU A 55 -29.58 -25.69 13.03
N LEU A 56 -28.86 -26.72 12.59
CA LEU A 56 -27.46 -26.60 12.15
C LEU A 56 -27.34 -25.74 10.88
N LEU A 57 -28.25 -25.90 9.94
CA LEU A 57 -28.30 -25.04 8.73
C LEU A 57 -28.62 -23.60 9.09
N CYS A 58 -29.56 -23.33 9.98
CA CYS A 58 -29.87 -22.01 10.47
C CYS A 58 -28.66 -21.36 11.18
N PHE A 59 -27.98 -22.13 12.04
CA PHE A 59 -26.79 -21.67 12.76
C PHE A 59 -25.64 -21.34 11.78
N THR A 60 -25.43 -22.19 10.78
CA THR A 60 -24.45 -21.96 9.72
C THR A 60 -24.79 -20.73 8.89
N ALA A 61 -26.05 -20.56 8.51
CA ALA A 61 -26.52 -19.37 7.77
C ALA A 61 -26.31 -18.07 8.55
N VAL A 62 -26.64 -18.07 9.86
CA VAL A 62 -26.39 -16.93 10.76
C VAL A 62 -24.88 -16.69 10.92
N GLY A 63 -24.09 -17.74 11.04
CA GLY A 63 -22.63 -17.65 11.12
C GLY A 63 -22.03 -17.02 9.86
N ILE A 64 -22.48 -17.43 8.67
CA ILE A 64 -22.06 -16.83 7.39
C ILE A 64 -22.50 -15.38 7.29
N TYR A 65 -23.75 -15.09 7.66
CA TYR A 65 -24.29 -13.71 7.61
C TYR A 65 -23.55 -12.75 8.55
N ARG A 66 -23.16 -13.21 9.75
CA ARG A 66 -22.40 -12.41 10.72
C ARG A 66 -20.89 -12.43 10.50
N SER A 67 -20.39 -13.25 9.62
CA SER A 67 -18.96 -13.34 9.32
C SER A 67 -18.51 -12.08 8.58
N GLN A 68 -17.82 -11.19 9.29
CA GLN A 68 -17.12 -10.08 8.69
C GLN A 68 -15.73 -10.55 8.26
N TRP A 69 -15.48 -10.54 6.98
CA TRP A 69 -14.17 -10.86 6.43
C TRP A 69 -13.29 -9.62 6.50
N GLN A 70 -12.22 -9.72 7.26
CA GLN A 70 -11.25 -8.66 7.41
C GLN A 70 -10.06 -8.95 6.49
N ASP A 71 -10.08 -8.32 5.31
CA ASP A 71 -9.04 -8.50 4.28
C ASP A 71 -7.90 -7.47 4.41
N ASP A 72 -7.84 -6.73 5.52
CA ASP A 72 -6.77 -5.76 5.75
C ASP A 72 -5.47 -6.51 6.04
N ILE A 73 -4.49 -6.35 5.14
CA ILE A 73 -3.16 -6.93 5.26
C ILE A 73 -2.46 -6.54 6.57
N ARG A 74 -2.79 -5.38 7.14
CA ARG A 74 -2.24 -4.95 8.44
C ARG A 74 -2.59 -5.89 9.57
N SER A 75 -3.75 -6.53 9.52
CA SER A 75 -4.18 -7.49 10.54
C SER A 75 -3.42 -8.82 10.47
N TRP A 76 -2.78 -9.10 9.34
CA TRP A 76 -2.03 -10.33 9.08
C TRP A 76 -0.53 -10.19 9.40
N VAL A 77 -0.03 -8.96 9.40
CA VAL A 77 1.38 -8.66 9.72
C VAL A 77 1.46 -8.27 11.19
N SER A 78 1.90 -9.19 12.03
CA SER A 78 2.19 -8.91 13.44
C SER A 78 3.57 -8.26 13.54
N MET A 79 3.62 -6.93 13.46
CA MET A 79 4.84 -6.19 13.78
C MET A 79 4.94 -5.99 15.29
N PRO A 80 6.14 -6.17 15.90
CA PRO A 80 6.38 -5.78 17.27
C PRO A 80 6.07 -4.29 17.48
N LYS A 81 5.45 -3.96 18.60
CA LYS A 81 5.05 -2.56 18.92
C LYS A 81 6.25 -1.61 18.92
N THR A 82 7.42 -2.10 19.36
CA THR A 82 8.68 -1.35 19.34
C THR A 82 9.08 -0.95 17.93
N MET A 83 9.01 -1.87 16.98
CA MET A 83 9.35 -1.61 15.57
C MET A 83 8.39 -0.60 14.92
N LEU A 84 7.10 -0.67 15.25
CA LEU A 84 6.11 0.32 14.77
C LEU A 84 6.41 1.72 15.33
N GLU A 85 6.80 1.81 16.59
CA GLU A 85 7.15 3.07 17.23
C GLU A 85 8.45 3.64 16.65
N GLU A 86 9.47 2.82 16.44
CA GLU A 86 10.71 3.22 15.77
C GLU A 86 10.45 3.72 14.34
N MET A 87 9.65 3.01 13.55
CA MET A 87 9.26 3.46 12.21
C MET A 87 8.53 4.81 12.25
N ARG A 88 7.65 5.01 13.23
CA ARG A 88 6.95 6.27 13.41
C ARG A 88 7.90 7.41 13.78
N GLN A 89 8.86 7.17 14.68
CA GLN A 89 9.88 8.15 15.07
C GLN A 89 10.79 8.50 13.89
N ILE A 90 11.23 7.51 13.11
CA ILE A 90 11.98 7.74 11.88
C ILE A 90 11.17 8.60 10.91
N GLY A 91 9.91 8.27 10.70
CA GLY A 91 9.02 9.05 9.83
C GLY A 91 8.85 10.49 10.30
N GLN A 92 8.74 10.73 11.61
CA GLN A 92 8.64 12.08 12.17
C GLN A 92 9.95 12.89 12.03
N LEU A 93 11.09 12.24 12.24
CA LEU A 93 12.41 12.90 12.16
C LEU A 93 12.84 13.20 10.72
N THR A 94 12.55 12.28 9.80
CA THR A 94 13.00 12.39 8.41
C THR A 94 11.97 13.04 7.51
N GLY A 95 10.73 13.20 7.98
CA GLY A 95 9.58 13.55 7.13
C GLY A 95 9.22 12.46 6.11
N PHE A 96 9.93 11.32 6.15
CA PHE A 96 9.78 10.24 5.19
C PHE A 96 8.64 9.31 5.64
N ASP A 97 7.48 9.43 5.00
CA ASP A 97 6.39 8.49 5.24
C ASP A 97 6.51 7.30 4.27
N TRP A 98 6.56 6.10 4.83
CA TRP A 98 6.52 4.84 4.09
C TRP A 98 5.11 4.54 3.54
N GLY A 99 4.30 5.59 3.35
CA GLY A 99 2.94 5.49 2.83
C GLY A 99 2.88 4.63 1.57
N ALA A 100 1.84 3.82 1.50
CA ALA A 100 1.60 2.93 0.37
C ALA A 100 0.93 3.63 -0.82
N GLN A 101 0.69 4.94 -0.71
CA GLN A 101 -0.09 5.75 -1.64
C GLN A 101 0.81 6.75 -2.37
N ALA A 102 0.71 6.79 -3.68
CA ALA A 102 1.45 7.73 -4.51
C ALA A 102 0.76 7.97 -5.85
N PHE A 103 1.02 9.12 -6.47
CA PHE A 103 0.80 9.32 -7.88
C PHE A 103 2.09 9.02 -8.65
N LEU A 104 1.98 8.23 -9.70
CA LEU A 104 3.01 8.07 -10.73
C LEU A 104 2.73 9.09 -11.82
N ILE A 105 3.71 9.92 -12.10
CA ILE A 105 3.65 10.92 -13.17
C ILE A 105 4.61 10.48 -14.27
N CYS A 106 4.12 10.42 -15.50
CA CYS A 106 4.92 10.19 -16.69
C CYS A 106 5.02 11.47 -17.50
N ALA A 107 6.19 11.73 -18.07
CA ALA A 107 6.46 12.91 -18.88
C ALA A 107 7.47 12.57 -19.99
N GLU A 108 7.58 13.41 -21.00
CA GLU A 108 8.56 13.23 -22.10
C GLU A 108 9.99 13.53 -21.64
N ASN A 109 10.14 14.47 -20.68
CA ASN A 109 11.43 14.90 -20.17
C ASN A 109 11.34 15.34 -18.70
N ASP A 110 12.51 15.59 -18.10
CA ASP A 110 12.64 15.97 -16.69
C ASP A 110 11.95 17.31 -16.37
N ASP A 111 11.95 18.26 -17.31
CA ASP A 111 11.36 19.58 -17.10
C ASP A 111 9.83 19.49 -17.07
N GLU A 112 9.24 18.77 -17.99
CA GLU A 112 7.81 18.49 -18.02
C GLU A 112 7.37 17.69 -16.79
N LEU A 113 8.20 16.71 -16.34
CA LEU A 113 7.95 15.97 -15.12
C LEU A 113 7.83 16.89 -13.91
N LEU A 114 8.76 17.85 -13.78
CA LEU A 114 8.73 18.83 -12.69
C LEU A 114 7.51 19.76 -12.79
N GLU A 115 7.13 20.18 -13.98
CA GLU A 115 5.95 21.04 -14.20
C GLU A 115 4.64 20.29 -13.84
N LYS A 116 4.45 19.07 -14.34
CA LYS A 116 3.30 18.21 -14.00
C LYS A 116 3.26 17.92 -12.50
N SER A 117 4.42 17.62 -11.90
CA SER A 117 4.55 17.40 -10.46
C SER A 117 4.19 18.66 -9.65
N THR A 118 4.60 19.86 -10.11
CA THR A 118 4.27 21.12 -9.46
C THR A 118 2.77 21.41 -9.52
N ALA A 119 2.15 21.21 -10.69
CA ALA A 119 0.71 21.42 -10.87
C ALA A 119 -0.11 20.49 -9.99
N LEU A 120 0.24 19.18 -9.97
CA LEU A 120 -0.43 18.20 -9.13
C LEU A 120 -0.24 18.51 -7.63
N ALA A 121 0.98 18.87 -7.23
CA ALA A 121 1.31 19.23 -5.85
C ALA A 121 0.49 20.43 -5.37
N ALA A 122 0.33 21.45 -6.21
CA ALA A 122 -0.48 22.63 -5.91
C ALA A 122 -1.96 22.27 -5.73
N ASP A 123 -2.53 21.44 -6.62
CA ASP A 123 -3.94 21.01 -6.51
C ASP A 123 -4.18 20.17 -5.23
N LEU A 124 -3.30 19.21 -4.94
CA LEU A 124 -3.38 18.39 -3.74
C LEU A 124 -3.24 19.21 -2.46
N THR A 125 -2.30 20.16 -2.44
CA THR A 125 -2.10 21.06 -1.30
C THR A 125 -3.32 21.97 -1.08
N ALA A 126 -3.92 22.48 -2.15
CA ALA A 126 -5.14 23.28 -2.08
C ALA A 126 -6.32 22.48 -1.49
N ARG A 127 -6.32 21.17 -1.63
CA ARG A 127 -7.30 20.24 -1.04
C ARG A 127 -6.95 19.84 0.41
N GLY A 128 -5.85 20.35 0.97
CA GLY A 128 -5.38 20.01 2.31
C GLY A 128 -4.71 18.63 2.42
N VAL A 129 -4.33 18.03 1.29
CA VAL A 129 -3.64 16.74 1.25
C VAL A 129 -2.15 16.96 1.50
N ASN A 130 -1.59 16.24 2.45
CA ASN A 130 -0.16 16.28 2.73
C ASN A 130 0.59 15.42 1.71
N ILE A 131 1.58 16.01 1.04
CA ILE A 131 2.33 15.40 -0.06
C ILE A 131 3.83 15.46 0.17
N GLN A 132 4.55 14.65 -0.59
CA GLN A 132 6.00 14.74 -0.77
C GLN A 132 6.30 14.54 -2.26
N ALA A 133 6.87 15.56 -2.89
CA ALA A 133 7.13 15.58 -4.31
C ALA A 133 8.51 16.16 -4.63
N LEU A 134 9.08 15.77 -5.78
CA LEU A 134 10.33 16.35 -6.28
C LEU A 134 10.20 17.86 -6.48
N SER A 135 9.03 18.33 -6.92
CA SER A 135 8.75 19.74 -7.20
C SER A 135 8.75 20.65 -5.97
N GLU A 136 8.73 20.09 -4.75
CA GLU A 136 8.90 20.89 -3.52
C GLU A 136 10.35 21.36 -3.35
N TRP A 137 11.31 20.66 -3.93
CA TRP A 137 12.74 20.92 -3.77
C TRP A 137 13.45 21.29 -5.07
N PHE A 138 12.92 20.82 -6.18
CA PHE A 138 13.52 21.06 -7.49
C PHE A 138 12.52 21.79 -8.39
N VAL A 139 12.97 22.87 -8.96
CA VAL A 139 12.17 23.73 -9.84
C VAL A 139 12.65 23.53 -11.28
N ALA A 140 11.72 23.48 -12.22
CA ALA A 140 12.07 23.37 -13.65
C ALA A 140 13.04 24.49 -14.09
N PRO A 141 14.02 24.20 -14.96
CA PRO A 141 15.07 25.13 -15.37
C PRO A 141 14.56 26.49 -15.84
N GLN A 142 13.48 26.50 -16.62
CA GLN A 142 12.87 27.76 -17.10
C GLN A 142 12.35 28.60 -15.93
N ARG A 143 11.73 27.97 -14.94
CA ARG A 143 11.22 28.66 -13.76
C ARG A 143 12.35 29.14 -12.85
N GLN A 144 13.47 28.41 -12.76
CA GLN A 144 14.68 28.86 -12.05
C GLN A 144 15.19 30.20 -12.63
N GLN A 145 15.32 30.31 -13.96
CA GLN A 145 15.74 31.53 -14.61
C GLN A 145 14.76 32.68 -14.39
N MET A 146 13.44 32.39 -14.47
CA MET A 146 12.43 33.42 -14.21
C MET A 146 12.51 33.92 -12.77
N LEU A 147 12.65 33.04 -11.78
CA LEU A 147 12.81 33.41 -10.37
C LEU A 147 14.09 34.21 -10.14
N ALA A 148 15.23 33.81 -10.74
CA ALA A 148 16.49 34.51 -10.63
C ALA A 148 16.36 35.94 -11.14
N ARG A 149 15.72 36.16 -12.30
CA ARG A 149 15.43 37.49 -12.87
C ARG A 149 14.49 38.31 -11.99
N GLN A 150 13.43 37.68 -11.44
CA GLN A 150 12.51 38.38 -10.55
C GLN A 150 13.18 38.82 -9.25
N ILE A 151 13.99 37.96 -8.64
CA ILE A 151 14.76 38.25 -7.42
C ILE A 151 15.67 39.47 -7.72
N SER A 152 16.47 39.40 -8.77
CA SER A 152 17.38 40.51 -9.14
C SER A 152 16.67 41.81 -9.45
N ALA A 153 15.48 41.77 -10.05
CA ALA A 153 14.67 42.96 -10.36
C ALA A 153 13.96 43.55 -9.12
N THR A 154 13.64 42.71 -8.13
CA THR A 154 12.87 43.12 -6.95
C THR A 154 13.76 43.67 -5.84
N ILE A 155 14.95 43.11 -5.66
CA ILE A 155 15.88 43.51 -4.61
C ILE A 155 16.47 44.92 -4.95
N ARG A 156 16.31 45.83 -4.01
CA ARG A 156 16.77 47.22 -4.12
C ARG A 156 18.02 47.46 -3.26
N PRO A 157 18.84 48.49 -3.56
CA PRO A 157 20.01 48.83 -2.73
C PRO A 157 19.68 49.04 -1.24
N ALA A 158 18.48 49.53 -0.91
CA ALA A 158 18.04 49.70 0.47
C ALA A 158 17.88 48.38 1.21
N ASP A 159 17.59 47.28 0.50
CA ASP A 159 17.43 45.96 1.09
C ASP A 159 18.78 45.32 1.50
N TYR A 160 19.91 45.92 1.04
CA TYR A 160 21.25 45.46 1.43
C TYR A 160 21.75 46.09 2.74
N ALA A 161 21.06 47.12 3.27
CA ALA A 161 21.51 47.82 4.45
C ALA A 161 21.78 46.89 5.64
N PRO A 162 20.92 45.94 5.99
CA PRO A 162 21.19 44.98 7.10
C PRO A 162 22.43 44.13 6.86
N LEU A 163 22.70 43.75 5.60
CA LEU A 163 23.88 42.93 5.26
C LEU A 163 25.16 43.77 5.35
N THR A 164 25.08 45.07 4.98
CA THR A 164 26.21 46.00 5.07
C THR A 164 26.56 46.33 6.52
N GLU A 165 25.56 46.42 7.40
CA GLU A 165 25.73 46.60 8.85
C GLU A 165 26.42 45.37 9.46
N LEU A 166 26.20 44.15 8.95
CA LEU A 166 26.88 42.92 9.33
C LEU A 166 28.30 42.79 8.75
N GLY A 167 28.77 43.82 7.99
CA GLY A 167 30.11 43.86 7.40
C GLY A 167 30.22 43.20 6.02
N ILE A 168 29.10 42.85 5.37
CA ILE A 168 29.12 42.35 4.01
C ILE A 168 29.13 43.55 3.04
N PRO A 169 30.17 43.72 2.23
CA PRO A 169 30.24 44.87 1.35
C PRO A 169 29.18 44.79 0.24
N GLN A 170 28.58 45.93 -0.09
CA GLN A 170 27.50 46.03 -1.07
C GLN A 170 27.87 45.42 -2.43
N TYR A 171 29.12 45.56 -2.88
CA TYR A 171 29.57 44.98 -4.16
C TYR A 171 29.47 43.44 -4.15
N ALA A 172 29.68 42.78 -3.01
CA ALA A 172 29.59 41.34 -2.93
C ALA A 172 28.15 40.85 -3.08
N VAL A 173 27.19 41.64 -2.57
CA VAL A 173 25.76 41.31 -2.73
C VAL A 173 25.36 41.49 -4.22
N VAL A 174 25.74 42.58 -4.85
CA VAL A 174 25.48 42.83 -6.28
C VAL A 174 26.11 41.78 -7.17
N GLU A 175 27.36 41.38 -6.88
CA GLU A 175 28.04 40.32 -7.63
C GLU A 175 27.35 38.94 -7.43
N SER A 176 26.89 38.62 -6.22
CA SER A 176 26.14 37.40 -5.96
C SER A 176 24.84 37.36 -6.74
N LEU A 177 24.11 38.48 -6.84
CA LEU A 177 22.88 38.58 -7.64
C LEU A 177 23.17 38.45 -9.14
N ARG A 178 24.28 39.05 -9.63
CA ARG A 178 24.72 38.88 -11.01
C ARG A 178 25.02 37.39 -11.29
N MET A 179 25.78 36.73 -10.44
CA MET A 179 26.09 35.32 -10.57
C MET A 179 24.83 34.47 -10.58
N LEU A 180 23.84 34.78 -9.75
CA LEU A 180 22.56 34.03 -9.71
C LEU A 180 21.83 34.09 -11.05
N THR A 181 21.87 35.25 -11.77
CA THR A 181 21.20 35.39 -13.06
C THR A 181 22.01 34.87 -14.24
N GLU A 182 23.32 34.81 -14.12
CA GLU A 182 24.23 34.37 -15.18
C GLU A 182 24.51 32.84 -15.11
N GLN A 183 24.29 32.21 -13.98
CA GLN A 183 24.49 30.77 -13.86
C GLN A 183 23.48 29.98 -14.71
N PRO A 184 23.93 28.91 -15.38
CA PRO A 184 23.04 28.03 -16.09
C PRO A 184 22.10 27.35 -15.09
N PRO A 185 20.84 27.12 -15.47
CA PRO A 185 19.89 26.46 -14.58
C PRO A 185 20.36 25.01 -14.25
N LEU A 186 20.12 24.61 -13.03
CA LEU A 186 20.47 23.26 -12.55
C LEU A 186 19.48 22.23 -13.11
N SER A 187 19.97 21.24 -13.84
CA SER A 187 19.13 20.13 -14.30
C SER A 187 18.76 19.20 -13.14
N LEU A 188 17.60 18.52 -13.24
CA LEU A 188 17.15 17.58 -12.22
C LEU A 188 18.18 16.47 -11.94
N GLN A 189 18.79 15.93 -12.98
CA GLN A 189 19.79 14.86 -12.84
C GLN A 189 21.05 15.35 -12.12
N ALA A 190 21.54 16.54 -12.45
CA ALA A 190 22.66 17.15 -11.77
C ALA A 190 22.32 17.43 -10.29
N ALA A 191 21.13 17.92 -9.99
CA ALA A 191 20.66 18.15 -8.65
C ALA A 191 20.57 16.84 -7.83
N LEU A 192 20.00 15.77 -8.37
CA LEU A 192 19.88 14.47 -7.73
C LEU A 192 21.22 13.75 -7.51
N SER A 193 22.28 14.15 -8.24
CA SER A 193 23.63 13.62 -8.06
C SER A 193 24.36 14.24 -6.86
N THR A 194 23.89 15.37 -6.34
CA THR A 194 24.45 16.00 -5.14
C THR A 194 24.10 15.26 -3.87
N THR A 195 24.90 15.46 -2.82
CA THR A 195 24.65 14.86 -1.50
C THR A 195 23.26 15.22 -0.96
N LEU A 196 22.82 16.46 -1.16
CA LEU A 196 21.47 16.91 -0.75
C LEU A 196 20.37 16.28 -1.61
N GLY A 197 20.62 16.14 -2.92
CA GLY A 197 19.66 15.58 -3.85
C GLY A 197 19.44 14.08 -3.70
N GLN A 198 20.40 13.34 -3.15
CA GLN A 198 20.29 11.88 -2.97
C GLN A 198 19.09 11.46 -2.12
N ALA A 199 18.71 12.26 -1.13
CA ALA A 199 17.54 12.00 -0.31
C ALA A 199 16.23 11.94 -1.13
N TRP A 200 16.18 12.65 -2.25
CA TRP A 200 15.00 12.77 -3.13
C TRP A 200 15.01 11.80 -4.31
N ARG A 201 16.12 11.11 -4.51
CA ARG A 201 16.28 10.14 -5.59
C ARG A 201 15.17 9.05 -5.62
N PRO A 202 14.63 8.56 -4.50
CA PRO A 202 13.53 7.59 -4.53
C PRO A 202 12.23 8.10 -5.17
N TYR A 203 12.08 9.41 -5.36
CA TYR A 203 10.93 10.02 -6.03
C TYR A 203 11.11 10.15 -7.54
N TYR A 204 12.33 9.94 -8.04
CA TYR A 204 12.65 9.95 -9.46
C TYR A 204 12.92 8.52 -9.94
N LEU A 205 12.00 7.96 -10.71
CA LEU A 205 12.13 6.60 -11.24
C LEU A 205 13.07 6.52 -12.44
N GLY A 206 13.39 7.70 -13.03
CA GLY A 206 14.23 7.75 -14.21
C GLY A 206 13.46 7.52 -15.50
N ARG A 207 14.21 7.12 -16.52
CA ARG A 207 13.66 6.85 -17.85
C ARG A 207 12.97 5.50 -17.85
N LEU A 208 11.67 5.47 -18.20
CA LEU A 208 10.87 4.25 -18.32
C LEU A 208 11.09 3.58 -19.68
N ASN A 209 11.21 4.40 -20.72
CA ASN A 209 11.49 3.98 -22.10
C ASN A 209 12.28 5.08 -22.83
N GLU A 210 12.45 4.97 -24.15
CA GLU A 210 13.22 5.94 -24.92
C GLU A 210 12.61 7.37 -24.93
N THR A 211 11.30 7.45 -24.69
CA THR A 211 10.52 8.70 -24.84
C THR A 211 9.92 9.22 -23.54
N GLN A 212 10.02 8.47 -22.43
CA GLN A 212 9.34 8.84 -21.20
C GLN A 212 10.23 8.71 -19.97
N VAL A 213 10.10 9.68 -19.08
CA VAL A 213 10.62 9.69 -17.71
C VAL A 213 9.48 9.64 -16.72
N ALA A 214 9.74 9.14 -15.50
CA ALA A 214 8.73 9.05 -14.48
C ALA A 214 9.23 9.51 -13.11
N GLY A 215 8.28 10.01 -12.33
CA GLY A 215 8.47 10.39 -10.94
C GLY A 215 7.27 10.06 -10.08
N LEU A 216 7.47 10.11 -8.77
CA LEU A 216 6.45 9.84 -7.77
C LEU A 216 6.11 11.09 -6.98
N VAL A 217 4.82 11.30 -6.76
CA VAL A 217 4.29 12.21 -5.74
C VAL A 217 3.64 11.35 -4.68
N LYS A 218 4.28 11.25 -3.53
CA LYS A 218 3.72 10.51 -2.39
C LYS A 218 2.64 11.31 -1.71
N VAL A 219 1.63 10.60 -1.25
CA VAL A 219 0.47 11.16 -0.57
C VAL A 219 0.33 10.49 0.79
N LYS A 220 0.12 11.30 1.82
CA LYS A 220 -0.07 10.82 3.17
C LYS A 220 -1.56 10.65 3.46
N GLU A 221 -1.98 9.39 3.68
CA GLU A 221 -3.32 9.03 4.17
C GLU A 221 -4.49 9.77 3.49
N ALA A 222 -4.64 9.57 2.18
CA ALA A 222 -5.75 10.11 1.42
C ALA A 222 -6.81 9.05 1.10
N ASP A 223 -8.04 9.50 0.85
CA ASP A 223 -9.09 8.62 0.32
C ASP A 223 -8.73 8.16 -1.09
N SER A 224 -8.53 6.85 -1.22
CA SER A 224 -8.12 6.24 -2.49
C SER A 224 -9.14 6.45 -3.61
N ALA A 225 -10.43 6.49 -3.30
CA ALA A 225 -11.48 6.70 -4.30
C ALA A 225 -11.50 8.14 -4.83
N GLU A 226 -11.22 9.11 -3.98
CA GLU A 226 -11.10 10.51 -4.37
C GLU A 226 -9.82 10.76 -5.18
N MET A 227 -8.69 10.21 -4.72
CA MET A 227 -7.41 10.33 -5.42
C MET A 227 -7.41 9.66 -6.78
N ALA A 228 -8.07 8.51 -6.92
CA ALA A 228 -8.21 7.83 -8.20
C ALA A 228 -8.96 8.66 -9.25
N LYS A 229 -9.89 9.53 -8.83
CA LYS A 229 -10.59 10.46 -9.75
C LYS A 229 -9.66 11.54 -10.30
N LEU A 230 -8.67 11.97 -9.52
CA LEU A 230 -7.67 12.96 -9.95
C LEU A 230 -6.67 12.34 -10.93
N ALA A 231 -6.44 11.04 -10.86
CA ALA A 231 -5.54 10.31 -11.75
C ALA A 231 -6.08 10.11 -13.18
N ASN A 232 -7.34 10.52 -13.47
CA ASN A 232 -7.90 10.42 -14.83
C ASN A 232 -7.34 11.46 -15.83
N GLN A 233 -6.32 12.22 -15.43
CA GLN A 233 -5.56 13.11 -16.33
C GLN A 233 -4.52 12.29 -17.10
N GLN A 234 -4.21 12.69 -18.34
CA GLN A 234 -3.18 12.04 -19.15
C GLN A 234 -1.85 11.94 -18.37
N ASP A 235 -1.26 10.76 -18.36
CA ASP A 235 0.06 10.46 -17.78
C ASP A 235 0.18 10.55 -16.25
N ILE A 236 -0.95 10.63 -15.52
CA ILE A 236 -0.97 10.59 -14.05
C ILE A 236 -1.74 9.35 -13.60
N PHE A 237 -1.08 8.47 -12.84
CA PHE A 237 -1.64 7.21 -12.38
C PHE A 237 -1.67 7.16 -10.85
N TRP A 238 -2.80 6.77 -10.29
CA TRP A 238 -2.90 6.53 -8.86
C TRP A 238 -2.40 5.14 -8.50
N LEU A 239 -1.47 5.09 -7.57
CA LEU A 239 -0.90 3.86 -7.03
C LEU A 239 -1.27 3.74 -5.56
N ASP A 240 -2.16 2.81 -5.24
CA ASP A 240 -2.44 2.39 -3.87
C ASP A 240 -2.04 0.93 -3.70
N LYS A 241 -0.81 0.74 -3.23
CA LYS A 241 -0.24 -0.59 -3.02
C LYS A 241 -1.06 -1.40 -2.01
N ARG A 242 -1.62 -0.75 -1.00
CA ARG A 242 -2.45 -1.40 0.02
C ARG A 242 -3.77 -1.88 -0.57
N ALA A 243 -4.48 -1.00 -1.26
CA ALA A 243 -5.73 -1.35 -1.92
C ALA A 243 -5.53 -2.47 -2.94
N SER A 244 -4.46 -2.40 -3.75
CA SER A 244 -4.10 -3.44 -4.72
C SER A 244 -3.82 -4.79 -4.05
N LEU A 245 -3.05 -4.81 -2.96
CA LEU A 245 -2.78 -6.04 -2.21
C LEU A 245 -4.05 -6.59 -1.57
N ASN A 246 -4.85 -5.76 -0.90
CA ASN A 246 -6.11 -6.18 -0.29
C ASN A 246 -7.06 -6.76 -1.34
N HIS A 247 -7.15 -6.13 -2.52
CA HIS A 247 -7.95 -6.64 -3.62
C HIS A 247 -7.45 -8.01 -4.12
N SER A 248 -6.14 -8.18 -4.28
CA SER A 248 -5.53 -9.47 -4.67
C SER A 248 -5.80 -10.57 -3.64
N PHE A 249 -5.70 -10.25 -2.35
CA PHE A 249 -6.06 -11.18 -1.27
C PHE A 249 -7.55 -11.54 -1.31
N GLN A 250 -8.42 -10.56 -1.53
CA GLN A 250 -9.86 -10.78 -1.66
C GLN A 250 -10.19 -11.71 -2.84
N MET A 251 -9.57 -11.48 -4.00
CA MET A 251 -9.75 -12.36 -5.17
C MET A 251 -9.30 -13.79 -4.87
N THR A 252 -8.09 -13.96 -4.31
CA THR A 252 -7.54 -15.28 -3.97
C THR A 252 -8.41 -16.00 -2.95
N ARG A 253 -8.89 -15.30 -1.93
CA ARG A 253 -9.82 -15.87 -0.94
C ARG A 253 -11.12 -16.32 -1.60
N ASN A 254 -11.72 -15.50 -2.44
CA ASN A 254 -12.97 -15.82 -3.12
C ASN A 254 -12.81 -17.04 -4.03
N GLN A 255 -11.70 -17.12 -4.79
CA GLN A 255 -11.37 -18.28 -5.61
C GLN A 255 -11.20 -19.54 -4.75
N ALA A 256 -10.46 -19.46 -3.63
CA ALA A 256 -10.28 -20.59 -2.72
C ALA A 256 -11.61 -21.03 -2.08
N ALA A 257 -12.49 -20.09 -1.76
CA ALA A 257 -13.82 -20.42 -1.23
C ALA A 257 -14.67 -21.16 -2.28
N TRP A 258 -14.69 -20.71 -3.52
CA TRP A 258 -15.39 -21.37 -4.63
C TRP A 258 -14.85 -22.78 -4.91
N LEU A 259 -13.52 -22.94 -4.93
CA LEU A 259 -12.89 -24.24 -5.10
C LEU A 259 -13.29 -25.21 -3.97
N LYS A 260 -13.37 -24.74 -2.72
CA LYS A 260 -13.85 -25.53 -1.60
C LYS A 260 -15.30 -25.95 -1.78
N VAL A 261 -16.18 -25.01 -2.12
CA VAL A 261 -17.60 -25.33 -2.37
C VAL A 261 -17.73 -26.37 -3.47
N LEU A 262 -17.01 -26.19 -4.59
CA LEU A 262 -17.03 -27.13 -5.70
C LEU A 262 -16.54 -28.53 -5.27
N SER A 263 -15.45 -28.62 -4.49
CA SER A 263 -14.92 -29.89 -3.99
C SER A 263 -15.90 -30.60 -3.06
N PHE A 264 -16.62 -29.87 -2.21
CA PHE A 264 -17.68 -30.44 -1.36
C PHE A 264 -18.87 -30.96 -2.18
N VAL A 265 -19.28 -30.21 -3.19
CA VAL A 265 -20.37 -30.63 -4.09
C VAL A 265 -19.97 -31.90 -4.84
N LEU A 266 -18.75 -31.94 -5.41
CA LEU A 266 -18.21 -33.12 -6.09
C LEU A 266 -18.14 -34.34 -5.15
N ALA A 267 -17.61 -34.17 -3.92
CA ALA A 267 -17.56 -35.21 -2.93
C ALA A 267 -18.96 -35.73 -2.57
N ALA A 268 -19.94 -34.85 -2.36
CA ALA A 268 -21.30 -35.21 -2.09
C ALA A 268 -21.96 -36.00 -3.24
N LEU A 269 -21.72 -35.59 -4.50
CA LEU A 269 -22.20 -36.29 -5.69
C LEU A 269 -21.57 -37.66 -5.84
N LEU A 270 -20.29 -37.82 -5.57
CA LEU A 270 -19.59 -39.09 -5.61
C LEU A 270 -20.10 -40.05 -4.50
N LEU A 271 -20.28 -39.52 -3.29
CA LEU A 271 -20.79 -40.33 -2.17
C LEU A 271 -22.26 -40.70 -2.32
N ARG A 272 -23.07 -39.93 -3.07
CA ARG A 272 -24.47 -40.28 -3.34
C ARG A 272 -24.61 -41.48 -4.28
N LYS A 273 -23.58 -41.80 -5.06
CA LYS A 273 -23.58 -42.95 -5.99
C LYS A 273 -23.11 -44.26 -5.36
N TRP A 274 -22.65 -44.20 -4.12
CA TRP A 274 -22.29 -45.36 -3.29
C TRP A 274 -23.29 -45.47 -2.12
#